data_8b7ba7ad942119958da57e748111f8ff
#
_entry.id   8b7ba7ad942119958da57e748111f8ff
#
_cell.length_a   1.000
_cell.length_b   1.000
_cell.length_c   1.000
_cell.angle_alpha   90.00
_cell.angle_beta   90.00
_cell.angle_gamma   90.00
#
_symmetry.space_group_name_H-M   'P 1'
#
loop_
_entity.id
_entity.type
_entity.pdbx_description
1 polymer ?
#
loop_
_entity_poly.entity_id
_entity_poly.type
_entity_poly.pdbx_seq_one_letter_code
_entity_poly.pdbx_strand_id
1 'polypeptide(L)'
;MLDGIARLTFTDGPVPDVRVVIVDNDAEGSSRPVVEAMRRRMPWPMEYVVEPQRGIPFGRNRALIEAGDVDFVAFIDDDEAPEPAWLEELLRMQRVTGADIVTGPVLARYEAEPPEWILRGRFFEKRRWPTGTPLHFARTSNVLISSRCYDPAEHPFPEGFALNGGDDTYFFKRAHLAGHRIVWSDEARVLEWAPASRMTVPWLLRREFRRGNTLSLCLRHLEDSPARRAKRVAAGISHIVRGAGIAAEGLVTGRHRRVRGLQRIWFGGGLIAGLTGFVYQEYRTIHGR
;
A
#
# COMPACT_ATOMS: atom_id res chain seq x y z
N MET A 1 15.35 -0.68 0.40
CA MET A 1 14.77 0.67 0.35
C MET A 1 15.86 1.75 0.34
N LEU A 2 16.65 2.00 1.39
CA LEU A 2 17.60 3.11 1.51
C LEU A 2 18.63 3.20 0.38
N ASP A 3 19.20 2.09 -0.10
CA ASP A 3 20.09 2.09 -1.27
C ASP A 3 19.41 2.58 -2.56
N GLY A 4 18.11 2.39 -2.69
CA GLY A 4 17.32 2.94 -3.81
C GLY A 4 17.16 4.45 -3.70
N ILE A 5 16.82 4.94 -2.49
CA ILE A 5 16.70 6.39 -2.22
C ILE A 5 18.04 7.11 -2.44
N ALA A 6 19.16 6.49 -2.05
CA ALA A 6 20.49 7.07 -2.27
C ALA A 6 20.87 7.20 -3.77
N ARG A 7 20.18 6.48 -4.65
CA ARG A 7 20.41 6.51 -6.11
C ARG A 7 19.37 7.31 -6.88
N LEU A 8 18.52 8.07 -6.21
CA LEU A 8 17.55 8.95 -6.89
C LEU A 8 18.28 9.93 -7.81
N THR A 9 17.74 10.12 -8.99
CA THR A 9 18.24 11.05 -10.01
C THR A 9 17.16 12.06 -10.37
N PHE A 10 17.61 13.27 -10.72
CA PHE A 10 16.77 14.34 -11.20
C PHE A 10 17.42 14.90 -12.46
N THR A 11 16.81 14.65 -13.61
CA THR A 11 17.34 15.00 -14.93
C THR A 11 16.45 16.01 -15.67
N ASP A 12 15.18 16.10 -15.27
CA ASP A 12 14.19 16.97 -15.89
C ASP A 12 13.60 17.97 -14.87
N GLY A 13 14.21 19.14 -14.80
CA GLY A 13 13.79 20.25 -13.94
C GLY A 13 14.71 20.50 -12.74
N PRO A 14 14.27 21.37 -11.81
CA PRO A 14 15.06 21.69 -10.61
C PRO A 14 15.13 20.49 -9.68
N VAL A 15 16.30 20.27 -9.10
CA VAL A 15 16.49 19.27 -8.02
C VAL A 15 15.67 19.72 -6.81
N PRO A 16 14.76 18.89 -6.30
CA PRO A 16 13.99 19.25 -5.12
C PRO A 16 14.88 19.25 -3.86
N ASP A 17 14.47 20.02 -2.85
CA ASP A 17 15.03 19.87 -1.51
C ASP A 17 14.45 18.60 -0.87
N VAL A 18 15.26 17.57 -0.75
CA VAL A 18 14.85 16.24 -0.27
C VAL A 18 15.40 16.00 1.13
N ARG A 19 14.55 15.58 2.04
CA ARG A 19 14.91 15.06 3.35
C ARG A 19 14.29 13.67 3.55
N VAL A 20 15.04 12.74 4.10
CA VAL A 20 14.59 11.37 4.36
C VAL A 20 14.27 11.22 5.84
N VAL A 21 13.01 10.94 6.17
CA VAL A 21 12.55 10.66 7.52
C VAL A 21 12.32 9.16 7.66
N ILE A 22 13.01 8.53 8.61
CA ILE A 22 12.88 7.11 8.92
C ILE A 22 12.23 6.98 10.28
N VAL A 23 11.05 6.40 10.30
CA VAL A 23 10.33 6.11 11.55
C VAL A 23 10.44 4.61 11.83
N ASP A 24 11.15 4.28 12.91
CA ASP A 24 11.26 2.91 13.40
C ASP A 24 10.12 2.63 14.38
N ASN A 25 9.20 1.76 13.99
CA ASN A 25 8.04 1.40 14.82
C ASN A 25 8.34 0.18 15.73
N ASP A 26 9.62 -0.02 16.05
CA ASP A 26 10.09 -0.88 17.12
C ASP A 26 10.58 -0.02 18.29
N ALA A 27 9.97 -0.17 19.47
CA ALA A 27 10.31 0.60 20.67
C ALA A 27 11.79 0.50 21.08
N GLU A 28 12.46 -0.61 20.74
CA GLU A 28 13.89 -0.82 20.95
C GLU A 28 14.78 -0.08 19.93
N GLY A 29 14.19 0.45 18.86
CA GLY A 29 14.94 1.13 17.80
C GLY A 29 15.91 0.21 17.07
N SER A 30 15.50 -1.00 16.78
CA SER A 30 16.35 -2.06 16.23
C SER A 30 16.94 -1.74 14.86
N SER A 31 16.34 -0.83 14.09
CA SER A 31 16.82 -0.42 12.78
C SER A 31 17.96 0.63 12.85
N ARG A 32 18.25 1.22 14.01
CA ARG A 32 19.26 2.29 14.16
C ARG A 32 20.63 1.94 13.58
N PRO A 33 21.22 0.75 13.81
CA PRO A 33 22.55 0.43 13.26
C PRO A 33 22.57 0.45 11.72
N VAL A 34 21.50 -0.01 11.08
CA VAL A 34 21.38 -0.02 9.61
C VAL A 34 21.26 1.41 9.09
N VAL A 35 20.45 2.25 9.74
CA VAL A 35 20.26 3.64 9.34
C VAL A 35 21.57 4.43 9.49
N GLU A 36 22.30 4.28 10.60
CA GLU A 36 23.58 4.96 10.82
C GLU A 36 24.66 4.51 9.80
N ALA A 37 24.67 3.22 9.42
CA ALA A 37 25.56 2.74 8.37
C ALA A 37 25.26 3.39 7.00
N MET A 38 23.98 3.63 6.72
CA MET A 38 23.53 4.28 5.47
C MET A 38 23.78 5.79 5.45
N ARG A 39 23.79 6.46 6.60
CA ARG A 39 23.93 7.91 6.69
C ARG A 39 25.15 8.46 5.93
N ARG A 40 26.27 7.71 5.93
CA ARG A 40 27.52 8.10 5.21
C ARG A 40 27.41 8.03 3.69
N ARG A 41 26.43 7.28 3.18
CA ARG A 41 26.24 7.02 1.74
C ARG A 41 25.02 7.73 1.17
N MET A 42 24.19 8.29 2.04
CA MET A 42 22.98 9.00 1.67
C MET A 42 23.32 10.44 1.26
N PRO A 43 23.01 10.86 0.02
CA PRO A 43 23.23 12.23 -0.41
C PRO A 43 22.23 13.23 0.18
N TRP A 44 21.15 12.73 0.77
CA TRP A 44 20.07 13.53 1.34
C TRP A 44 20.17 13.58 2.87
N PRO A 45 19.82 14.71 3.52
CA PRO A 45 19.68 14.76 4.98
C PRO A 45 18.76 13.63 5.48
N MET A 46 19.21 12.89 6.49
CA MET A 46 18.48 11.78 7.10
C MET A 46 18.13 12.07 8.54
N GLU A 47 16.87 11.87 8.87
CA GLU A 47 16.35 11.90 10.23
C GLU A 47 15.88 10.49 10.63
N TYR A 48 16.18 10.09 11.87
CA TYR A 48 15.75 8.80 12.41
C TYR A 48 15.01 9.01 13.72
N VAL A 49 13.80 8.51 13.77
CA VAL A 49 12.90 8.67 14.92
C VAL A 49 12.34 7.31 15.31
N VAL A 50 12.21 7.07 16.61
CA VAL A 50 11.54 5.89 17.15
C VAL A 50 10.09 6.24 17.49
N GLU A 51 9.16 5.44 16.99
CA GLU A 51 7.75 5.47 17.39
C GLU A 51 7.45 4.22 18.21
N PRO A 52 7.37 4.35 19.56
CA PRO A 52 7.23 3.20 20.45
C PRO A 52 5.84 2.57 20.40
N GLN A 53 4.84 3.31 19.95
CA GLN A 53 3.48 2.81 19.81
C GLN A 53 3.36 1.90 18.60
N ARG A 54 3.18 0.61 18.86
CA ARG A 54 3.16 -0.41 17.81
C ARG A 54 1.95 -0.30 16.89
N GLY A 55 2.19 -0.21 15.59
CA GLY A 55 1.17 -0.25 14.53
C GLY A 55 1.46 0.71 13.40
N ILE A 56 1.11 0.31 12.18
CA ILE A 56 1.41 1.05 10.95
C ILE A 56 0.93 2.52 11.00
N PRO A 57 -0.30 2.84 11.45
CA PRO A 57 -0.77 4.22 11.50
C PRO A 57 0.08 5.14 12.38
N PHE A 58 0.59 4.62 13.51
CA PHE A 58 1.44 5.42 14.42
C PHE A 58 2.73 5.84 13.72
N GLY A 59 3.41 4.89 13.06
CA GLY A 59 4.61 5.21 12.29
C GLY A 59 4.34 6.22 11.16
N ARG A 60 3.21 6.09 10.45
CA ARG A 60 2.82 7.01 9.38
C ARG A 60 2.46 8.41 9.90
N ASN A 61 1.68 8.50 10.95
CA ASN A 61 1.35 9.78 11.59
C ASN A 61 2.63 10.45 12.12
N ARG A 62 3.51 9.68 12.76
CA ARG A 62 4.81 10.19 13.21
C ARG A 62 5.65 10.72 12.04
N ALA A 63 5.67 10.02 10.90
CA ALA A 63 6.38 10.48 9.71
C ALA A 63 5.83 11.82 9.19
N LEU A 64 4.51 12.03 9.21
CA LEU A 64 3.91 13.31 8.83
C LEU A 64 4.23 14.45 9.81
N ILE A 65 4.30 14.15 11.10
CA ILE A 65 4.70 15.13 12.14
C ILE A 65 6.16 15.55 11.92
N GLU A 66 7.05 14.57 11.75
CA GLU A 66 8.48 14.83 11.54
C GLU A 66 8.79 15.48 10.17
N ALA A 67 7.91 15.27 9.18
CA ALA A 67 8.02 15.97 7.90
C ALA A 67 7.94 17.50 8.07
N GLY A 68 7.17 17.99 9.02
CA GLY A 68 7.06 19.42 9.31
C GLY A 68 6.47 20.21 8.14
N ASP A 69 7.00 21.42 7.91
CA ASP A 69 6.55 22.30 6.84
C ASP A 69 7.23 21.91 5.53
N VAL A 70 6.52 21.18 4.68
CA VAL A 70 6.95 20.71 3.37
C VAL A 70 5.82 20.85 2.35
N ASP A 71 6.16 20.95 1.07
CA ASP A 71 5.16 20.96 -0.01
C ASP A 71 4.53 19.57 -0.20
N PHE A 72 5.37 18.53 -0.09
CA PHE A 72 4.98 17.15 -0.37
C PHE A 72 5.65 16.16 0.58
N VAL A 73 4.97 15.05 0.86
CA VAL A 73 5.54 13.86 1.49
C VAL A 73 5.43 12.70 0.51
N ALA A 74 6.54 12.00 0.26
CA ALA A 74 6.56 10.76 -0.49
C ALA A 74 6.69 9.57 0.47
N PHE A 75 5.76 8.60 0.38
CA PHE A 75 5.83 7.36 1.15
C PHE A 75 6.32 6.20 0.28
N ILE A 76 7.15 5.37 0.89
CA ILE A 76 7.61 4.08 0.38
C ILE A 76 7.79 3.11 1.55
N ASP A 77 7.44 1.83 1.36
CA ASP A 77 7.59 0.81 2.41
C ASP A 77 9.06 0.32 2.50
N ASP A 78 9.47 -0.21 3.64
CA ASP A 78 10.86 -0.59 3.96
C ASP A 78 11.34 -1.84 3.20
N ASP A 79 10.42 -2.71 2.76
CA ASP A 79 10.69 -3.89 1.92
C ASP A 79 10.66 -3.59 0.41
N GLU A 80 10.63 -2.31 0.03
CA GLU A 80 10.56 -1.84 -1.33
C GLU A 80 11.85 -1.09 -1.74
N ALA A 81 12.08 -0.94 -3.05
CA ALA A 81 13.16 -0.12 -3.58
C ALA A 81 12.67 0.74 -4.76
N PRO A 82 12.83 2.06 -4.71
CA PRO A 82 12.49 2.93 -5.82
C PRO A 82 13.50 2.76 -6.97
N GLU A 83 13.02 2.89 -8.22
CA GLU A 83 13.90 3.10 -9.37
C GLU A 83 14.49 4.53 -9.33
N PRO A 84 15.65 4.79 -9.97
CA PRO A 84 16.33 6.08 -9.86
C PRO A 84 15.48 7.31 -10.19
N ALA A 85 14.60 7.23 -11.18
CA ALA A 85 13.72 8.33 -11.58
C ALA A 85 12.40 8.41 -10.77
N TRP A 86 12.19 7.56 -9.76
CA TRP A 86 10.93 7.42 -9.05
C TRP A 86 10.35 8.74 -8.55
N LEU A 87 11.12 9.49 -7.77
CA LEU A 87 10.64 10.74 -7.17
C LEU A 87 10.48 11.85 -8.21
N GLU A 88 11.38 11.89 -9.20
CA GLU A 88 11.29 12.80 -10.33
C GLU A 88 9.98 12.61 -11.10
N GLU A 89 9.60 11.37 -11.38
CA GLU A 89 8.37 11.03 -12.12
C GLU A 89 7.09 11.34 -11.33
N LEU A 90 7.11 11.15 -10.00
CA LEU A 90 6.01 11.59 -9.14
C LEU A 90 5.84 13.10 -9.18
N LEU A 91 6.94 13.85 -9.02
CA LEU A 91 6.94 15.31 -9.05
C LEU A 91 6.61 15.85 -10.46
N ARG A 92 7.11 15.23 -11.51
CA ARG A 92 6.78 15.60 -12.90
C ARG A 92 5.27 15.48 -13.14
N MET A 93 4.67 14.37 -12.74
CA MET A 93 3.23 14.14 -12.89
C MET A 93 2.42 15.14 -12.07
N GLN A 94 2.87 15.47 -10.85
CA GLN A 94 2.26 16.51 -10.02
C GLN A 94 2.29 17.87 -10.74
N ARG A 95 3.46 18.29 -11.26
CA ARG A 95 3.60 19.58 -11.98
C ARG A 95 2.70 19.66 -13.21
N VAL A 96 2.63 18.58 -14.01
CA VAL A 96 1.84 18.55 -15.26
C VAL A 96 0.34 18.56 -14.99
N THR A 97 -0.12 17.90 -13.93
CA THR A 97 -1.56 17.71 -13.69
C THR A 97 -2.11 18.61 -12.59
N GLY A 98 -1.26 19.18 -11.73
CA GLY A 98 -1.69 19.86 -10.50
C GLY A 98 -2.41 18.92 -9.53
N ALA A 99 -2.17 17.60 -9.60
CA ALA A 99 -2.79 16.64 -8.71
C ALA A 99 -2.29 16.82 -7.27
N ASP A 100 -3.17 16.58 -6.30
CA ASP A 100 -2.82 16.63 -4.89
C ASP A 100 -2.09 15.37 -4.44
N ILE A 101 -2.36 14.25 -5.12
CA ILE A 101 -1.79 12.94 -4.82
C ILE A 101 -1.38 12.29 -6.14
N VAL A 102 -0.12 11.82 -6.21
CA VAL A 102 0.38 11.02 -7.34
C VAL A 102 0.83 9.66 -6.82
N THR A 103 0.43 8.58 -7.49
CA THR A 103 0.81 7.21 -7.11
C THR A 103 1.29 6.44 -8.34
N GLY A 104 2.15 5.47 -8.13
CA GLY A 104 2.75 4.67 -9.19
C GLY A 104 2.70 3.16 -8.96
N PRO A 105 3.27 2.36 -9.88
CA PRO A 105 3.29 0.92 -9.78
C PRO A 105 4.28 0.43 -8.74
N VAL A 106 3.89 -0.63 -8.03
CA VAL A 106 4.78 -1.47 -7.25
C VAL A 106 4.91 -2.79 -7.99
N LEU A 107 6.12 -3.08 -8.45
CA LEU A 107 6.45 -4.21 -9.32
C LEU A 107 7.07 -5.33 -8.49
N ALA A 108 6.49 -6.53 -8.57
CA ALA A 108 7.01 -7.66 -7.83
C ALA A 108 8.34 -8.15 -8.41
N ARG A 109 9.32 -8.36 -7.52
CA ARG A 109 10.55 -9.11 -7.74
C ARG A 109 10.53 -10.35 -6.86
N TYR A 110 10.94 -11.48 -7.39
CA TYR A 110 10.94 -12.72 -6.64
C TYR A 110 12.34 -12.98 -6.08
N GLU A 111 12.43 -13.30 -4.78
CA GLU A 111 13.69 -13.64 -4.11
C GLU A 111 14.23 -15.02 -4.54
N ALA A 112 13.33 -15.92 -4.94
CA ALA A 112 13.63 -17.24 -5.49
C ALA A 112 12.77 -17.49 -6.72
N GLU A 113 13.13 -18.47 -7.54
CA GLU A 113 12.34 -18.86 -8.70
C GLU A 113 10.91 -19.22 -8.29
N PRO A 114 9.90 -18.47 -8.79
CA PRO A 114 8.52 -18.70 -8.39
C PRO A 114 7.98 -19.96 -9.08
N PRO A 115 7.14 -20.75 -8.40
CA PRO A 115 6.45 -21.87 -9.03
C PRO A 115 5.65 -21.42 -10.26
N GLU A 116 5.60 -22.25 -11.30
CA GLU A 116 4.92 -21.93 -12.57
C GLU A 116 3.48 -21.46 -12.38
N TRP A 117 2.73 -22.05 -11.44
CA TRP A 117 1.35 -21.66 -11.17
C TRP A 117 1.23 -20.24 -10.60
N ILE A 118 2.27 -19.71 -9.92
CA ILE A 118 2.35 -18.32 -9.44
C ILE A 118 2.49 -17.39 -10.64
N LEU A 119 3.41 -17.68 -11.57
CA LEU A 119 3.63 -16.88 -12.78
C LEU A 119 2.40 -16.89 -13.69
N ARG A 120 1.87 -18.07 -14.02
CA ARG A 120 0.65 -18.21 -14.86
C ARG A 120 -0.56 -17.53 -14.21
N GLY A 121 -0.63 -17.56 -12.88
CA GLY A 121 -1.66 -16.88 -12.13
C GLY A 121 -1.42 -15.38 -11.98
N ARG A 122 -0.24 -14.83 -12.24
CA ARG A 122 0.11 -13.41 -12.09
C ARG A 122 -0.30 -12.86 -10.70
N PHE A 123 -0.10 -13.65 -9.62
CA PHE A 123 -0.68 -13.38 -8.30
C PHE A 123 -0.05 -12.17 -7.58
N PHE A 124 1.15 -11.78 -7.96
CA PHE A 124 1.87 -10.64 -7.41
C PHE A 124 1.83 -9.43 -8.32
N GLU A 125 1.31 -9.57 -9.55
CA GLU A 125 1.15 -8.45 -10.45
C GLU A 125 -0.04 -7.59 -10.01
N LYS A 126 0.23 -6.31 -9.78
CA LYS A 126 -0.80 -5.30 -9.51
C LYS A 126 -1.24 -4.67 -10.84
N ARG A 127 -2.49 -4.25 -10.93
CA ARG A 127 -2.99 -3.55 -12.12
C ARG A 127 -2.22 -2.25 -12.32
N ARG A 128 -1.90 -1.95 -13.56
CA ARG A 128 -1.31 -0.69 -14.02
C ARG A 128 -2.30 0.06 -14.89
N TRP A 129 -2.13 1.37 -14.97
CA TRP A 129 -2.94 2.26 -15.78
C TRP A 129 -2.03 3.13 -16.64
N PRO A 130 -2.52 3.70 -17.76
CA PRO A 130 -1.80 4.73 -18.49
C PRO A 130 -1.49 5.93 -17.58
N THR A 131 -0.30 6.50 -17.73
CA THR A 131 0.11 7.72 -17.02
C THR A 131 -0.90 8.84 -17.22
N GLY A 132 -1.20 9.61 -16.17
CA GLY A 132 -2.23 10.63 -16.17
C GLY A 132 -3.65 10.13 -15.85
N THR A 133 -3.87 8.82 -15.70
CA THR A 133 -5.19 8.29 -15.36
C THR A 133 -5.65 8.78 -13.99
N PRO A 134 -6.83 9.43 -13.88
CA PRO A 134 -7.42 9.76 -12.59
C PRO A 134 -7.81 8.49 -11.82
N LEU A 135 -7.51 8.46 -10.53
CA LEU A 135 -7.86 7.38 -9.63
C LEU A 135 -8.68 7.88 -8.45
N HIS A 136 -9.29 6.96 -7.72
CA HIS A 136 -10.03 7.21 -6.48
C HIS A 136 -9.43 6.48 -5.28
N PHE A 137 -8.19 6.03 -5.42
CA PHE A 137 -7.42 5.35 -4.39
C PHE A 137 -5.92 5.54 -4.66
N ALA A 138 -5.11 5.38 -3.62
CA ALA A 138 -3.66 5.22 -3.68
C ALA A 138 -3.21 4.23 -2.59
N ARG A 139 -1.91 4.04 -2.44
CA ARG A 139 -1.29 3.25 -1.37
C ARG A 139 -0.03 3.93 -0.93
N THR A 140 0.28 3.87 0.36
CA THR A 140 1.50 4.44 0.93
C THR A 140 2.79 3.76 0.46
N SER A 141 2.69 2.59 -0.12
CA SER A 141 3.83 1.88 -0.72
C SER A 141 4.44 2.57 -1.94
N ASN A 142 3.75 3.49 -2.59
CA ASN A 142 4.29 4.30 -3.70
C ASN A 142 3.39 5.50 -3.94
N VAL A 143 3.67 6.63 -3.27
CA VAL A 143 2.81 7.81 -3.38
C VAL A 143 3.54 9.09 -3.02
N LEU A 144 3.20 10.17 -3.70
CA LEU A 144 3.49 11.56 -3.35
C LEU A 144 2.19 12.23 -2.90
N ILE A 145 2.19 12.88 -1.74
CA ILE A 145 1.02 13.51 -1.13
C ILE A 145 1.34 14.98 -0.87
N SER A 146 0.53 15.90 -1.39
CA SER A 146 0.62 17.32 -1.04
C SER A 146 0.26 17.53 0.42
N SER A 147 0.98 18.42 1.11
CA SER A 147 0.68 18.81 2.49
C SER A 147 -0.74 19.35 2.67
N ARG A 148 -1.37 19.86 1.61
CA ARG A 148 -2.77 20.28 1.62
C ARG A 148 -3.79 19.17 1.86
N CYS A 149 -3.37 17.90 1.75
CA CYS A 149 -4.25 16.74 1.91
C CYS A 149 -4.44 16.29 3.37
N TYR A 150 -3.67 16.83 4.30
CA TYR A 150 -3.68 16.38 5.68
C TYR A 150 -3.28 17.49 6.66
N ASP A 151 -3.73 17.36 7.90
CA ASP A 151 -3.18 18.06 9.07
C ASP A 151 -2.51 16.99 9.95
N PRO A 152 -1.20 17.08 10.21
CA PRO A 152 -0.51 16.11 11.08
C PRO A 152 -1.10 16.02 12.48
N ALA A 153 -1.65 17.14 13.02
CA ALA A 153 -2.26 17.18 14.34
C ALA A 153 -3.56 16.36 14.45
N GLU A 154 -4.22 16.10 13.31
CA GLU A 154 -5.44 15.27 13.27
C GLU A 154 -5.18 13.77 13.19
N HIS A 155 -3.92 13.32 13.20
CA HIS A 155 -3.55 11.91 13.02
C HIS A 155 -4.29 11.28 11.83
N PRO A 156 -4.00 11.73 10.58
CA PRO A 156 -4.81 11.42 9.40
C PRO A 156 -4.87 9.93 9.03
N PHE A 157 -3.93 9.12 9.52
CA PHE A 157 -4.01 7.66 9.47
C PHE A 157 -4.65 7.14 10.75
N PRO A 158 -5.89 6.58 10.71
CA PRO A 158 -6.62 6.24 11.93
C PRO A 158 -5.97 5.11 12.72
N GLU A 159 -5.74 5.34 14.01
CA GLU A 159 -5.11 4.40 14.93
C GLU A 159 -5.91 3.09 15.12
N GLY A 160 -7.23 3.14 14.93
CA GLY A 160 -8.10 1.96 14.96
C GLY A 160 -7.75 0.88 13.92
N PHE A 161 -6.88 1.19 12.95
CA PHE A 161 -6.35 0.26 11.96
C PHE A 161 -4.97 -0.32 12.33
N ALA A 162 -4.44 -0.08 13.53
CA ALA A 162 -3.08 -0.43 13.93
C ALA A 162 -2.72 -1.90 13.71
N LEU A 163 -3.64 -2.83 13.97
CA LEU A 163 -3.39 -4.28 13.89
C LEU A 163 -4.01 -4.97 12.66
N ASN A 164 -4.85 -4.29 11.91
CA ASN A 164 -5.58 -4.87 10.77
C ASN A 164 -5.14 -4.32 9.41
N GLY A 165 -4.41 -3.19 9.40
CA GLY A 165 -4.08 -2.47 8.18
C GLY A 165 -5.31 -1.86 7.52
N GLY A 166 -5.08 -1.00 6.51
CA GLY A 166 -6.12 -0.31 5.77
C GLY A 166 -6.31 1.15 6.16
N ASP A 167 -5.46 1.65 7.02
CA ASP A 167 -5.29 3.07 7.33
C ASP A 167 -5.01 3.90 6.06
N ASP A 168 -4.20 3.36 5.13
CA ASP A 168 -3.97 3.94 3.81
C ASP A 168 -5.25 3.97 2.96
N THR A 169 -5.99 2.87 2.92
CA THR A 169 -7.27 2.79 2.21
C THR A 169 -8.28 3.80 2.75
N TYR A 170 -8.32 3.97 4.07
CA TYR A 170 -9.15 4.98 4.72
C TYR A 170 -8.69 6.40 4.34
N PHE A 171 -7.40 6.70 4.49
CA PHE A 171 -6.83 8.01 4.21
C PHE A 171 -7.11 8.45 2.77
N PHE A 172 -6.75 7.62 1.78
CA PHE A 172 -6.95 8.00 0.37
C PHE A 172 -8.41 8.04 -0.04
N LYS A 173 -9.27 7.22 0.56
CA LYS A 173 -10.71 7.32 0.34
C LYS A 173 -11.28 8.62 0.91
N ARG A 174 -10.87 9.02 2.12
CA ARG A 174 -11.24 10.31 2.74
C ARG A 174 -10.76 11.48 1.89
N ALA A 175 -9.50 11.47 1.46
CA ALA A 175 -8.94 12.50 0.59
C ALA A 175 -9.73 12.64 -0.72
N HIS A 176 -10.05 11.51 -1.39
CA HIS A 176 -10.87 11.52 -2.59
C HIS A 176 -12.28 12.08 -2.36
N LEU A 177 -12.93 11.73 -1.24
CA LEU A 177 -14.25 12.26 -0.88
C LEU A 177 -14.21 13.76 -0.54
N ALA A 178 -13.09 14.26 -0.05
CA ALA A 178 -12.84 15.68 0.18
C ALA A 178 -12.55 16.46 -1.12
N GLY A 179 -12.46 15.78 -2.27
CA GLY A 179 -12.25 16.39 -3.57
C GLY A 179 -10.80 16.44 -4.03
N HIS A 180 -9.85 15.88 -3.28
CA HIS A 180 -8.46 15.81 -3.69
C HIS A 180 -8.28 14.92 -4.92
N ARG A 181 -7.47 15.39 -5.87
CA ARG A 181 -7.20 14.70 -7.13
C ARG A 181 -6.06 13.70 -6.98
N ILE A 182 -6.35 12.43 -7.29
CA ILE A 182 -5.37 11.34 -7.30
C ILE A 182 -5.08 10.96 -8.75
N VAL A 183 -3.80 10.90 -9.14
CA VAL A 183 -3.39 10.59 -10.52
C VAL A 183 -2.32 9.51 -10.52
N TRP A 184 -2.32 8.66 -11.55
CA TRP A 184 -1.36 7.60 -11.79
C TRP A 184 -0.15 8.07 -12.61
N SER A 185 1.06 7.71 -12.18
CA SER A 185 2.31 7.80 -12.93
C SER A 185 2.90 6.39 -13.13
N ASP A 186 2.87 5.85 -14.34
CA ASP A 186 3.33 4.48 -14.62
C ASP A 186 4.86 4.37 -14.65
N GLU A 187 5.54 5.47 -14.77
CA GLU A 187 7.00 5.60 -14.76
C GLU A 187 7.58 5.70 -13.35
N ALA A 188 6.81 6.13 -12.36
CA ALA A 188 7.23 6.21 -10.96
C ALA A 188 7.26 4.83 -10.30
N ARG A 189 8.26 4.02 -10.64
CA ARG A 189 8.31 2.60 -10.31
C ARG A 189 9.01 2.32 -9.00
N VAL A 190 8.40 1.38 -8.26
CA VAL A 190 8.95 0.80 -7.04
C VAL A 190 9.00 -0.71 -7.19
N LEU A 191 10.05 -1.34 -6.70
CA LEU A 191 10.23 -2.80 -6.70
C LEU A 191 9.94 -3.35 -5.31
N GLU A 192 9.06 -4.36 -5.20
CA GLU A 192 8.73 -5.08 -3.96
C GLU A 192 9.25 -6.51 -4.05
N TRP A 193 10.04 -6.96 -3.06
CA TRP A 193 10.53 -8.34 -3.02
C TRP A 193 9.45 -9.28 -2.45
N ALA A 194 9.11 -10.30 -3.23
CA ALA A 194 8.18 -11.34 -2.84
C ALA A 194 8.95 -12.58 -2.34
N PRO A 195 9.01 -12.83 -1.04
CA PRO A 195 9.67 -14.01 -0.50
C PRO A 195 8.90 -15.29 -0.81
N ALA A 196 9.60 -16.43 -0.84
CA ALA A 196 8.99 -17.74 -1.12
C ALA A 196 7.85 -18.08 -0.15
N SER A 197 7.92 -17.61 1.10
CA SER A 197 6.88 -17.78 2.13
C SER A 197 5.53 -17.16 1.75
N ARG A 198 5.53 -16.13 0.90
CA ARG A 198 4.31 -15.49 0.37
C ARG A 198 3.74 -16.21 -0.86
N MET A 199 4.51 -17.10 -1.52
CA MET A 199 4.10 -17.84 -2.72
C MET A 199 3.29 -19.10 -2.40
N THR A 200 2.44 -19.06 -1.39
CA THR A 200 1.62 -20.18 -0.94
C THR A 200 0.14 -19.90 -1.06
N VAL A 201 -0.66 -20.94 -1.30
CA VAL A 201 -2.12 -20.80 -1.39
C VAL A 201 -2.71 -20.20 -0.10
N PRO A 202 -2.38 -20.70 1.11
CA PRO A 202 -2.92 -20.12 2.34
C PRO A 202 -2.62 -18.61 2.49
N TRP A 203 -1.41 -18.18 2.12
CA TRP A 203 -1.04 -16.76 2.21
C TRP A 203 -1.88 -15.92 1.23
N LEU A 204 -1.99 -16.35 -0.04
CA LEU A 204 -2.78 -15.65 -1.06
C LEU A 204 -4.25 -15.52 -0.67
N LEU A 205 -4.83 -16.56 -0.06
CA LEU A 205 -6.23 -16.53 0.36
C LEU A 205 -6.44 -15.61 1.56
N ARG A 206 -5.59 -15.68 2.58
CA ARG A 206 -5.63 -14.78 3.75
C ARG A 206 -5.51 -13.33 3.33
N ARG A 207 -4.57 -13.01 2.43
CA ARG A 207 -4.40 -11.67 1.87
C ARG A 207 -5.68 -11.14 1.22
N GLU A 208 -6.37 -11.96 0.42
CA GLU A 208 -7.61 -11.53 -0.25
C GLU A 208 -8.77 -11.37 0.75
N PHE A 209 -8.89 -12.26 1.74
CA PHE A 209 -9.85 -12.09 2.83
C PHE A 209 -9.63 -10.77 3.56
N ARG A 210 -8.40 -10.50 3.98
CA ARG A 210 -8.03 -9.24 4.63
C ARG A 210 -8.42 -8.04 3.77
N ARG A 211 -8.06 -8.03 2.49
CA ARG A 211 -8.41 -6.93 1.56
C ARG A 211 -9.92 -6.66 1.53
N GLY A 212 -10.73 -7.71 1.44
CA GLY A 212 -12.19 -7.58 1.48
C GLY A 212 -12.68 -7.03 2.83
N ASN A 213 -12.15 -7.57 3.94
CA ASN A 213 -12.49 -7.16 5.30
C ASN A 213 -12.17 -5.68 5.54
N THR A 214 -10.93 -5.27 5.27
CA THR A 214 -10.46 -3.89 5.38
C THR A 214 -11.31 -2.92 4.56
N LEU A 215 -11.61 -3.26 3.31
CA LEU A 215 -12.42 -2.40 2.44
C LEU A 215 -13.82 -2.16 3.02
N SER A 216 -14.45 -3.19 3.59
CA SER A 216 -15.76 -3.04 4.21
C SER A 216 -15.71 -2.26 5.53
N LEU A 217 -14.65 -2.43 6.33
CA LEU A 217 -14.43 -1.63 7.53
C LEU A 217 -14.26 -0.15 7.20
N CYS A 218 -13.39 0.20 6.24
CA CYS A 218 -13.20 1.59 5.80
C CYS A 218 -14.51 2.23 5.34
N LEU A 219 -15.31 1.51 4.56
CA LEU A 219 -16.58 2.02 4.07
C LEU A 219 -17.63 2.18 5.17
N ARG A 220 -17.63 1.34 6.20
CA ARG A 220 -18.47 1.54 7.37
C ARG A 220 -18.17 2.85 8.11
N HIS A 221 -16.88 3.20 8.20
CA HIS A 221 -16.46 4.43 8.88
C HIS A 221 -16.74 5.70 8.06
N LEU A 222 -16.61 5.63 6.73
CA LEU A 222 -16.69 6.80 5.85
C LEU A 222 -18.06 7.03 5.23
N GLU A 223 -18.80 5.97 4.94
CA GLU A 223 -19.99 6.05 4.09
C GLU A 223 -21.06 5.02 4.51
N ASP A 224 -21.35 4.91 5.80
CA ASP A 224 -22.29 3.90 6.29
C ASP A 224 -23.75 4.28 5.99
N SER A 225 -24.44 3.37 5.27
CA SER A 225 -25.88 3.43 5.08
C SER A 225 -26.44 2.03 4.79
N PRO A 226 -27.74 1.76 5.09
CA PRO A 226 -28.34 0.47 4.78
C PRO A 226 -28.23 0.07 3.30
N ALA A 227 -28.41 1.01 2.39
CA ALA A 227 -28.28 0.77 0.95
C ALA A 227 -26.86 0.39 0.55
N ARG A 228 -25.84 1.05 1.11
CA ARG A 228 -24.42 0.73 0.86
C ARG A 228 -24.04 -0.61 1.47
N ARG A 229 -24.56 -0.94 2.66
CA ARG A 229 -24.37 -2.28 3.26
C ARG A 229 -24.96 -3.36 2.39
N ALA A 230 -26.21 -3.21 1.92
CA ALA A 230 -26.86 -4.14 1.01
C ALA A 230 -26.07 -4.33 -0.30
N LYS A 231 -25.62 -3.23 -0.93
CA LYS A 231 -24.75 -3.27 -2.11
C LYS A 231 -23.46 -4.03 -1.85
N ARG A 232 -22.87 -3.89 -0.66
CA ARG A 232 -21.64 -4.58 -0.28
C ARG A 232 -21.86 -6.07 -0.07
N VAL A 233 -22.98 -6.46 0.56
CA VAL A 233 -23.38 -7.87 0.68
C VAL A 233 -23.58 -8.48 -0.71
N ALA A 234 -24.32 -7.84 -1.59
CA ALA A 234 -24.54 -8.30 -2.96
C ALA A 234 -23.20 -8.46 -3.74
N ALA A 235 -22.28 -7.51 -3.58
CA ALA A 235 -20.94 -7.61 -4.15
C ALA A 235 -20.17 -8.82 -3.59
N GLY A 236 -20.22 -9.05 -2.27
CA GLY A 236 -19.58 -10.19 -1.62
C GLY A 236 -20.13 -11.52 -2.15
N ILE A 237 -21.44 -11.67 -2.23
CA ILE A 237 -22.10 -12.86 -2.80
C ILE A 237 -21.69 -13.03 -4.27
N SER A 238 -21.71 -11.97 -5.07
CA SER A 238 -21.27 -12.02 -6.49
C SER A 238 -19.82 -12.50 -6.62
N HIS A 239 -18.92 -12.04 -5.75
CA HIS A 239 -17.55 -12.52 -5.72
C HIS A 239 -17.47 -14.02 -5.37
N ILE A 240 -18.22 -14.50 -4.39
CA ILE A 240 -18.27 -15.90 -3.98
C ILE A 240 -18.78 -16.78 -5.14
N VAL A 241 -19.92 -16.45 -5.73
CA VAL A 241 -20.52 -17.24 -6.82
C VAL A 241 -19.62 -17.30 -8.05
N ARG A 242 -19.11 -16.15 -8.50
CA ARG A 242 -18.16 -16.12 -9.62
C ARG A 242 -16.85 -16.83 -9.29
N GLY A 243 -16.40 -16.72 -8.05
CA GLY A 243 -15.21 -17.41 -7.56
C GLY A 243 -15.39 -18.93 -7.59
N ALA A 244 -16.54 -19.45 -7.17
CA ALA A 244 -16.86 -20.87 -7.23
C ALA A 244 -16.84 -21.41 -8.66
N GLY A 245 -17.43 -20.69 -9.61
CA GLY A 245 -17.38 -21.07 -11.05
C GLY A 245 -15.95 -21.11 -11.59
N ILE A 246 -15.12 -20.09 -11.29
CA ILE A 246 -13.71 -20.06 -11.72
C ILE A 246 -12.90 -21.17 -11.03
N ALA A 247 -13.17 -21.48 -9.76
CA ALA A 247 -12.48 -22.56 -9.05
C ALA A 247 -12.83 -23.94 -9.63
N ALA A 248 -14.09 -24.16 -10.00
CA ALA A 248 -14.54 -25.37 -10.65
C ALA A 248 -13.90 -25.53 -12.04
N GLU A 249 -13.89 -24.49 -12.87
CA GLU A 249 -13.16 -24.47 -14.15
C GLU A 249 -11.66 -24.77 -13.92
N GLY A 250 -11.09 -24.30 -12.84
CA GLY A 250 -9.70 -24.55 -12.46
C GLY A 250 -9.36 -26.02 -12.16
N LEU A 251 -10.35 -26.90 -11.97
CA LEU A 251 -10.11 -28.33 -11.83
C LEU A 251 -9.58 -28.97 -13.13
N VAL A 252 -9.98 -28.42 -14.27
CA VAL A 252 -9.56 -28.87 -15.61
C VAL A 252 -8.47 -27.99 -16.21
N THR A 253 -8.49 -26.66 -15.93
CA THR A 253 -7.57 -25.70 -16.57
C THR A 253 -6.30 -25.44 -15.78
N GLY A 254 -6.23 -25.93 -14.52
CA GLY A 254 -5.03 -25.95 -13.73
C GLY A 254 -5.06 -25.11 -12.44
N ARG A 255 -4.03 -25.34 -11.62
CA ARG A 255 -3.92 -24.83 -10.25
C ARG A 255 -4.09 -23.32 -10.16
N HIS A 256 -3.48 -22.54 -11.08
CA HIS A 256 -3.53 -21.07 -11.06
C HIS A 256 -4.97 -20.54 -11.16
N ARG A 257 -5.80 -21.15 -12.03
CA ARG A 257 -7.20 -20.77 -12.20
C ARG A 257 -8.04 -21.13 -10.97
N ARG A 258 -7.82 -22.34 -10.43
CA ARG A 258 -8.46 -22.75 -9.17
C ARG A 258 -8.15 -21.80 -8.03
N VAL A 259 -6.90 -21.44 -7.83
CA VAL A 259 -6.50 -20.49 -6.77
C VAL A 259 -7.10 -19.10 -6.98
N ARG A 260 -7.19 -18.60 -8.23
CA ARG A 260 -7.89 -17.36 -8.52
C ARG A 260 -9.37 -17.39 -8.15
N GLY A 261 -10.05 -18.51 -8.39
CA GLY A 261 -11.43 -18.69 -7.95
C GLY A 261 -11.54 -18.63 -6.43
N LEU A 262 -10.69 -19.37 -5.73
CA LEU A 262 -10.63 -19.34 -4.27
C LEU A 262 -10.33 -17.94 -3.72
N GLN A 263 -9.42 -17.18 -4.31
CA GLN A 263 -9.14 -15.81 -3.92
C GLN A 263 -10.40 -14.92 -3.98
N ARG A 264 -11.23 -15.07 -5.04
CA ARG A 264 -12.49 -14.33 -5.13
C ARG A 264 -13.48 -14.71 -4.05
N ILE A 265 -13.57 -16.01 -3.70
CA ILE A 265 -14.44 -16.48 -2.62
C ILE A 265 -13.99 -15.85 -1.30
N TRP A 266 -12.70 -15.89 -0.99
CA TRP A 266 -12.14 -15.34 0.24
C TRP A 266 -12.29 -13.81 0.31
N PHE A 267 -12.09 -13.10 -0.79
CA PHE A 267 -12.33 -11.66 -0.86
C PHE A 267 -13.82 -11.33 -0.60
N GLY A 268 -14.75 -12.08 -1.20
CA GLY A 268 -16.18 -11.92 -0.97
C GLY A 268 -16.58 -12.21 0.47
N GLY A 269 -16.01 -13.27 1.07
CA GLY A 269 -16.18 -13.58 2.49
C GLY A 269 -15.65 -12.46 3.39
N GLY A 270 -14.49 -11.90 3.07
CA GLY A 270 -13.91 -10.74 3.76
C GLY A 270 -14.82 -9.51 3.69
N LEU A 271 -15.39 -9.21 2.51
CA LEU A 271 -16.35 -8.11 2.34
C LEU A 271 -17.55 -8.25 3.28
N ILE A 272 -18.11 -9.45 3.39
CA ILE A 272 -19.28 -9.72 4.25
C ILE A 272 -18.88 -9.65 5.72
N ALA A 273 -17.76 -10.29 6.10
CA ALA A 273 -17.26 -10.30 7.47
C ALA A 273 -16.98 -8.89 8.00
N GLY A 274 -16.39 -8.00 7.19
CA GLY A 274 -16.13 -6.62 7.59
C GLY A 274 -17.41 -5.81 7.89
N LEU A 275 -18.55 -6.18 7.29
CA LEU A 275 -19.83 -5.54 7.58
C LEU A 275 -20.40 -5.91 8.95
N THR A 276 -20.07 -7.09 9.49
CA THR A 276 -20.47 -7.50 10.85
C THR A 276 -19.63 -6.84 11.95
N GLY A 277 -18.55 -6.13 11.56
CA GLY A 277 -17.60 -5.56 12.51
C GLY A 277 -16.44 -6.50 12.84
N PHE A 278 -16.39 -7.69 12.21
CA PHE A 278 -15.23 -8.57 12.35
C PHE A 278 -13.97 -7.89 11.80
N VAL A 279 -12.93 -7.84 12.63
CA VAL A 279 -11.62 -7.24 12.30
C VAL A 279 -10.58 -8.34 12.18
N TYR A 280 -10.03 -8.52 10.98
CA TYR A 280 -8.94 -9.47 10.76
C TYR A 280 -7.60 -8.82 11.16
N GLN A 281 -6.96 -9.34 12.22
CA GLN A 281 -5.71 -8.80 12.77
C GLN A 281 -4.50 -9.51 12.17
N GLU A 282 -3.94 -9.01 11.08
CA GLU A 282 -2.75 -9.58 10.44
C GLU A 282 -1.48 -9.31 11.24
N TYR A 283 -1.36 -8.12 11.80
CA TYR A 283 -0.14 -7.64 12.48
C TYR A 283 -0.09 -8.01 13.96
N ARG A 284 -0.99 -8.91 14.42
CA ARG A 284 -0.92 -9.46 15.77
C ARG A 284 0.34 -10.29 16.01
N THR A 285 0.85 -10.94 14.96
CA THR A 285 2.07 -11.75 14.99
C THR A 285 3.15 -11.07 14.16
N ILE A 286 4.35 -10.91 14.71
CA ILE A 286 5.50 -10.38 13.98
C ILE A 286 6.00 -11.50 13.05
N HIS A 287 5.91 -11.30 11.75
CA HIS A 287 6.52 -12.18 10.77
C HIS A 287 7.97 -11.73 10.55
N GLY A 288 8.94 -12.56 10.89
CA GLY A 288 10.35 -12.29 10.62
C GLY A 288 11.28 -12.29 11.84
N ARG A 289 10.81 -12.78 12.98
CA ARG A 289 11.70 -13.20 14.10
C ARG A 289 11.80 -14.70 14.17
#